data_e41e706c31dcb98b4a5813a5c0114b5f
#
_entry.id   e41e706c31dcb98b4a5813a5c0114b5f
#
_cell.length_a   1.000
_cell.length_b   1.000
_cell.length_c   1.000
_cell.angle_alpha   90.00
_cell.angle_beta   90.00
_cell.angle_gamma   90.00
#
_symmetry.space_group_name_H-M   'P 1'
#
loop_
_entity.id
_entity.type
_entity.pdbx_description
1 polymer ?
#
loop_
_entity_poly.entity_id
_entity_poly.type
_entity_poly.pdbx_seq_one_letter_code
_entity_poly.pdbx_strand_id
1 'polypeptide(L)'
;MKVFRLRFLLCVVILAAAASAANNKTSPELASVNRKIAHLEANGRTPRPNPAPTVLNEAEINAYLASDQVQFPAGVNSVHLTGSQGTISGTAKVDFDQVRAGIHSSNPLLSIFSGVHNVDVDAHAYGRGGQGYVHVDSVSLDGVEVPNFVLQLFVEKYIEPRNPNIGIDSRFKLPDRIDSAAVGQHQVTLIQK
;
A
#
# COMPACT_ATOMS: atom_id res chain seq x y z
N MET A 1 -2.57 22.31 7.76
CA MET A 1 -3.52 21.20 7.70
C MET A 1 -3.24 20.34 6.46
N LYS A 2 -2.11 19.61 6.41
CA LYS A 2 -1.70 18.77 5.27
C LYS A 2 -1.03 17.45 5.71
N VAL A 3 -1.43 16.87 6.83
CA VAL A 3 -0.73 15.73 7.45
C VAL A 3 -1.51 14.41 7.29
N PHE A 4 -2.59 14.38 6.49
CA PHE A 4 -3.50 13.23 6.42
C PHE A 4 -3.16 12.21 5.30
N ARG A 5 -2.08 12.42 4.53
CA ARG A 5 -1.83 11.65 3.29
C ARG A 5 -0.80 10.51 3.41
N LEU A 6 -0.22 10.27 4.58
CA LEU A 6 0.88 9.30 4.74
C LEU A 6 0.45 7.94 5.34
N ARG A 7 -0.83 7.69 5.56
CA ARG A 7 -1.32 6.49 6.26
C ARG A 7 -1.56 5.25 5.38
N PHE A 8 -1.10 5.24 4.13
CA PHE A 8 -1.62 4.31 3.13
C PHE A 8 -0.61 3.43 2.39
N LEU A 9 0.63 3.36 2.79
CA LEU A 9 1.68 2.78 1.93
C LEU A 9 1.87 1.28 2.03
N LEU A 10 1.22 0.61 2.95
CA LEU A 10 1.20 -0.86 2.97
C LEU A 10 -0.20 -1.45 2.84
N CYS A 11 -1.19 -0.64 2.74
CA CYS A 11 -2.58 -1.08 2.83
C CYS A 11 -3.37 -0.57 1.65
N VAL A 12 -3.56 -1.41 0.64
CA VAL A 12 -4.58 -1.26 -0.40
C VAL A 12 -4.85 0.19 -0.75
N VAL A 13 -4.19 0.66 -1.79
CA VAL A 13 -4.32 2.00 -2.35
C VAL A 13 -5.78 2.32 -2.63
N ILE A 14 -6.41 3.03 -1.72
CA ILE A 14 -7.66 3.74 -1.98
C ILE A 14 -7.56 5.06 -1.22
N LEU A 15 -7.20 6.17 -1.85
CA LEU A 15 -7.80 7.47 -1.58
C LEU A 15 -7.36 8.63 -2.48
N ALA A 16 -8.43 9.28 -2.96
CA ALA A 16 -8.64 10.70 -3.24
C ALA A 16 -7.76 11.37 -4.29
N ALA A 17 -8.26 11.34 -5.50
CA ALA A 17 -7.89 12.23 -6.58
C ALA A 17 -8.56 13.60 -6.40
N ALA A 18 -7.75 14.67 -6.30
CA ALA A 18 -8.19 15.99 -6.74
C ALA A 18 -7.85 16.07 -8.24
N ALA A 19 -8.86 16.24 -9.07
CA ALA A 19 -8.74 16.32 -10.51
C ALA A 19 -7.81 17.46 -10.93
N SER A 20 -6.71 17.12 -11.57
CA SER A 20 -5.94 18.02 -12.43
C SER A 20 -5.94 17.42 -13.82
N ALA A 21 -6.64 18.08 -14.73
CA ALA A 21 -6.67 17.70 -16.13
C ALA A 21 -5.30 17.97 -16.76
N ALA A 22 -4.53 16.91 -16.95
CA ALA A 22 -3.40 16.88 -17.84
C ALA A 22 -3.67 15.79 -18.88
N ASN A 23 -3.53 16.16 -20.16
CA ASN A 23 -3.70 15.27 -21.33
C ASN A 23 -2.62 14.18 -21.34
N ASN A 24 -2.74 13.16 -20.51
CA ASN A 24 -2.02 11.91 -20.63
C ASN A 24 -3.01 10.86 -21.16
N LYS A 25 -2.59 10.07 -22.14
CA LYS A 25 -3.35 8.89 -22.59
C LYS A 25 -3.54 7.97 -21.39
N THR A 26 -4.67 8.12 -20.71
CA THR A 26 -5.05 7.28 -19.58
C THR A 26 -5.22 5.87 -20.09
N SER A 27 -4.49 4.90 -19.54
CA SER A 27 -4.67 3.51 -19.94
C SER A 27 -6.11 3.05 -19.63
N PRO A 28 -6.64 2.07 -20.36
CA PRO A 28 -7.96 1.50 -20.07
C PRO A 28 -8.10 1.03 -18.63
N GLU A 29 -7.04 0.45 -18.07
CA GLU A 29 -6.98 -0.04 -16.69
C GLU A 29 -7.07 1.13 -15.69
N LEU A 30 -6.31 2.21 -15.93
CA LEU A 30 -6.36 3.40 -15.09
C LEU A 30 -7.74 4.07 -15.15
N ALA A 31 -8.35 4.15 -16.33
CA ALA A 31 -9.71 4.67 -16.45
C ALA A 31 -10.74 3.77 -15.75
N SER A 32 -10.54 2.46 -15.78
CA SER A 32 -11.42 1.49 -15.13
C SER A 32 -11.31 1.61 -13.59
N VAL A 33 -10.11 1.58 -13.04
CA VAL A 33 -9.91 1.70 -11.57
C VAL A 33 -10.42 3.02 -11.04
N ASN A 34 -10.20 4.14 -11.76
CA ASN A 34 -10.71 5.44 -11.35
C ASN A 34 -12.25 5.48 -11.27
N ARG A 35 -12.96 4.83 -12.22
CA ARG A 35 -14.43 4.70 -12.14
C ARG A 35 -14.86 3.88 -10.93
N LYS A 36 -14.17 2.78 -10.63
CA LYS A 36 -14.45 1.91 -9.49
C LYS A 36 -14.19 2.62 -8.16
N ILE A 37 -13.10 3.39 -8.05
CA ILE A 37 -12.79 4.21 -6.87
C ILE A 37 -13.88 5.28 -6.68
N ALA A 38 -14.25 6.01 -7.73
CA ALA A 38 -15.31 7.00 -7.66
C ALA A 38 -16.66 6.39 -7.27
N HIS A 39 -16.95 5.17 -7.73
CA HIS A 39 -18.13 4.42 -7.32
C HIS A 39 -18.11 4.07 -5.83
N LEU A 40 -16.98 3.55 -5.32
CA LEU A 40 -16.79 3.22 -3.89
C LEU A 40 -16.97 4.46 -3.01
N GLU A 41 -16.36 5.58 -3.39
CA GLU A 41 -16.50 6.85 -2.67
C GLU A 41 -17.95 7.36 -2.65
N ALA A 42 -18.62 7.34 -3.81
CA ALA A 42 -20.02 7.78 -3.91
C ALA A 42 -20.95 6.89 -3.09
N ASN A 43 -20.78 5.56 -3.20
CA ASN A 43 -21.56 4.58 -2.46
C ASN A 43 -21.32 4.70 -0.94
N GLY A 44 -20.06 4.90 -0.51
CA GLY A 44 -19.71 5.07 0.90
C GLY A 44 -20.31 6.31 1.56
N ARG A 45 -20.70 7.34 0.78
CA ARG A 45 -21.40 8.54 1.27
C ARG A 45 -22.89 8.32 1.45
N THR A 46 -23.45 7.24 0.92
CA THR A 46 -24.88 6.96 1.07
C THR A 46 -25.21 6.49 2.49
N PRO A 47 -26.40 6.77 3.03
CA PRO A 47 -26.82 6.29 4.35
C PRO A 47 -26.84 4.74 4.45
N ARG A 48 -27.11 4.07 3.33
CA ARG A 48 -27.11 2.60 3.20
C ARG A 48 -26.35 2.24 1.93
N PRO A 49 -25.06 1.98 2.01
CA PRO A 49 -24.28 1.58 0.84
C PRO A 49 -24.81 0.30 0.21
N ASN A 50 -24.74 0.24 -1.11
CA ASN A 50 -25.01 -1.00 -1.82
C ASN A 50 -23.89 -2.01 -1.49
N PRO A 51 -24.20 -3.21 -0.97
CA PRO A 51 -23.20 -4.21 -0.62
C PRO A 51 -22.69 -5.03 -1.83
N ALA A 52 -23.06 -4.67 -3.06
CA ALA A 52 -22.55 -5.35 -4.24
C ALA A 52 -21.01 -5.30 -4.26
N PRO A 53 -20.33 -6.45 -4.52
CA PRO A 53 -18.88 -6.49 -4.53
C PRO A 53 -18.29 -5.59 -5.64
N THR A 54 -17.25 -4.82 -5.29
CA THR A 54 -16.40 -4.13 -6.26
C THR A 54 -15.10 -4.91 -6.38
N VAL A 55 -14.79 -5.38 -7.59
CA VAL A 55 -13.56 -6.13 -7.87
C VAL A 55 -12.56 -5.22 -8.57
N LEU A 56 -11.36 -5.10 -8.01
CA LEU A 56 -10.19 -4.45 -8.61
C LEU A 56 -9.24 -5.55 -9.06
N ASN A 57 -8.93 -5.62 -10.35
CA ASN A 57 -7.92 -6.57 -10.84
C ASN A 57 -6.50 -6.03 -10.68
N GLU A 58 -5.53 -6.90 -10.75
CA GLU A 58 -4.11 -6.58 -10.56
C GLU A 58 -3.60 -5.53 -11.55
N ALA A 59 -4.01 -5.62 -12.81
CA ALA A 59 -3.61 -4.65 -13.83
C ALA A 59 -4.15 -3.24 -13.51
N GLU A 60 -5.39 -3.14 -13.01
CA GLU A 60 -5.99 -1.89 -12.55
C GLU A 60 -5.25 -1.31 -11.35
N ILE A 61 -4.93 -2.16 -10.37
CA ILE A 61 -4.18 -1.75 -9.17
C ILE A 61 -2.80 -1.23 -9.57
N ASN A 62 -2.06 -1.96 -10.39
CA ASN A 62 -0.72 -1.56 -10.82
C ASN A 62 -0.74 -0.32 -11.73
N ALA A 63 -1.75 -0.16 -12.59
CA ALA A 63 -1.93 1.05 -13.38
C ALA A 63 -2.19 2.29 -12.49
N TYR A 64 -2.94 2.11 -11.39
CA TYR A 64 -3.18 3.17 -10.42
C TYR A 64 -1.91 3.51 -9.64
N LEU A 65 -1.16 2.51 -9.16
CA LEU A 65 0.13 2.70 -8.48
C LEU A 65 1.17 3.41 -9.35
N ALA A 66 1.19 3.11 -10.66
CA ALA A 66 2.12 3.73 -11.59
C ALA A 66 1.69 5.15 -12.04
N SER A 67 0.49 5.61 -11.64
CA SER A 67 -0.02 6.93 -12.01
C SER A 67 0.52 8.04 -11.12
N ASP A 68 0.42 9.28 -11.59
CA ASP A 68 0.74 10.50 -10.82
C ASP A 68 -0.24 10.80 -9.67
N GLN A 69 -1.33 10.02 -9.58
CA GLN A 69 -2.32 10.15 -8.50
C GLN A 69 -1.82 9.59 -7.17
N VAL A 70 -0.82 8.69 -7.21
CA VAL A 70 -0.21 8.07 -6.03
C VAL A 70 1.10 8.75 -5.69
N GLN A 71 1.20 9.27 -4.47
CA GLN A 71 2.44 9.83 -3.94
C GLN A 71 3.04 8.85 -2.94
N PHE A 72 4.14 8.22 -3.31
CA PHE A 72 4.90 7.37 -2.42
C PHE A 72 5.74 8.23 -1.44
N PRO A 73 6.15 7.69 -0.28
CA PRO A 73 7.14 8.32 0.58
C PRO A 73 8.45 8.54 -0.15
N ALA A 74 9.21 9.52 0.33
CA ALA A 74 10.56 9.76 -0.19
C ALA A 74 11.39 8.47 -0.18
N GLY A 75 12.03 8.18 -1.29
CA GLY A 75 12.84 6.98 -1.48
C GLY A 75 12.11 5.77 -2.03
N VAL A 76 10.78 5.73 -2.05
CA VAL A 76 10.02 4.58 -2.60
C VAL A 76 9.62 4.87 -4.05
N ASN A 77 10.00 3.97 -4.96
CA ASN A 77 9.73 4.10 -6.38
C ASN A 77 9.27 2.76 -6.99
N SER A 78 8.59 2.84 -8.12
CA SER A 78 8.30 1.68 -8.98
C SER A 78 7.61 0.52 -8.24
N VAL A 79 6.58 0.81 -7.45
CA VAL A 79 5.84 -0.22 -6.72
C VAL A 79 4.98 -1.04 -7.68
N HIS A 80 5.08 -2.36 -7.58
CA HIS A 80 4.26 -3.33 -8.30
C HIS A 80 3.72 -4.37 -7.32
N LEU A 81 2.46 -4.76 -7.47
CA LEU A 81 1.80 -5.73 -6.60
C LEU A 81 1.25 -6.90 -7.41
N THR A 82 1.36 -8.10 -6.85
CA THR A 82 0.73 -9.32 -7.34
C THR A 82 -0.11 -9.93 -6.23
N GLY A 83 -1.36 -10.28 -6.54
CA GLY A 83 -2.30 -10.89 -5.60
C GLY A 83 -2.39 -12.41 -5.80
N SER A 84 -2.35 -13.15 -4.69
CA SER A 84 -2.71 -14.55 -4.59
C SER A 84 -3.68 -14.73 -3.43
N GLN A 85 -4.27 -15.92 -3.25
CA GLN A 85 -5.32 -16.13 -2.24
C GLN A 85 -4.87 -15.74 -0.82
N GLY A 86 -5.31 -14.57 -0.34
CA GLY A 86 -4.97 -14.02 0.97
C GLY A 86 -3.59 -13.38 1.07
N THR A 87 -2.73 -13.50 0.06
CA THR A 87 -1.35 -13.01 0.05
C THR A 87 -1.15 -11.95 -1.01
N ILE A 88 -0.35 -10.95 -0.71
CA ILE A 88 0.12 -9.92 -1.64
C ILE A 88 1.64 -10.02 -1.69
N SER A 89 2.18 -10.17 -2.89
CA SER A 89 3.61 -9.98 -3.16
C SER A 89 3.81 -8.59 -3.76
N GLY A 90 4.71 -7.82 -3.18
CA GLY A 90 5.03 -6.46 -3.62
C GLY A 90 6.50 -6.35 -4.01
N THR A 91 6.79 -5.67 -5.11
CA THR A 91 8.15 -5.29 -5.49
C THR A 91 8.27 -3.78 -5.57
N ALA A 92 9.37 -3.22 -5.10
CA ALA A 92 9.63 -1.80 -5.16
C ALA A 92 11.13 -1.51 -5.32
N LYS A 93 11.46 -0.37 -5.93
CA LYS A 93 12.80 0.18 -5.86
C LYS A 93 12.86 1.21 -4.74
N VAL A 94 13.71 1.01 -3.74
CA VAL A 94 13.78 1.84 -2.54
C VAL A 94 15.17 2.44 -2.36
N ASP A 95 15.22 3.77 -2.24
CA ASP A 95 16.40 4.51 -1.81
C ASP A 95 16.32 4.68 -0.28
N PHE A 96 17.03 3.82 0.42
CA PHE A 96 17.02 3.81 1.88
C PHE A 96 17.67 5.05 2.50
N ASP A 97 18.56 5.75 1.78
CA ASP A 97 19.17 6.97 2.30
C ASP A 97 18.12 8.09 2.38
N GLN A 98 17.17 8.14 1.45
CA GLN A 98 16.02 9.03 1.53
C GLN A 98 15.01 8.59 2.60
N VAL A 99 14.75 7.28 2.73
CA VAL A 99 13.84 6.75 3.77
C VAL A 99 14.36 7.10 5.17
N ARG A 100 15.68 6.99 5.38
CA ARG A 100 16.34 7.28 6.66
C ARG A 100 16.66 8.76 6.88
N ALA A 101 16.39 9.63 5.92
CA ALA A 101 16.81 11.05 5.99
C ALA A 101 16.41 11.69 7.32
N GLY A 102 17.40 12.28 7.99
CA GLY A 102 17.23 12.91 9.31
C GLY A 102 17.22 11.97 10.51
N ILE A 103 17.37 10.65 10.32
CA ILE A 103 17.46 9.67 11.41
C ILE A 103 18.79 8.91 11.30
N HIS A 104 19.69 9.10 12.25
CA HIS A 104 20.98 8.40 12.31
C HIS A 104 20.88 7.17 13.24
N SER A 105 21.58 6.11 12.86
CA SER A 105 21.76 4.93 13.71
C SER A 105 23.19 4.46 13.64
N SER A 106 23.78 4.14 14.79
CA SER A 106 25.09 3.49 14.90
C SER A 106 24.99 1.96 14.94
N ASN A 107 23.77 1.39 14.86
CA ASN A 107 23.58 -0.06 14.88
C ASN A 107 24.07 -0.65 13.55
N PRO A 108 25.11 -1.52 13.55
CA PRO A 108 25.68 -2.09 12.33
C PRO A 108 24.69 -3.00 11.57
N LEU A 109 23.72 -3.60 12.25
CA LEU A 109 22.67 -4.44 11.63
C LEU A 109 21.77 -3.63 10.69
N LEU A 110 21.65 -2.33 10.90
CA LEU A 110 20.86 -1.44 10.05
C LEU A 110 21.65 -0.88 8.85
N SER A 111 22.93 -1.23 8.71
CA SER A 111 23.75 -0.78 7.57
C SER A 111 23.32 -1.39 6.24
N ILE A 112 22.68 -2.55 6.25
CA ILE A 112 22.09 -3.18 5.05
C ILE A 112 21.01 -2.32 4.38
N PHE A 113 20.34 -1.46 5.17
CA PHE A 113 19.35 -0.52 4.66
C PHE A 113 20.01 0.81 4.25
N SER A 114 20.94 0.79 3.30
CA SER A 114 21.65 1.97 2.76
C SER A 114 21.74 1.89 1.25
N GLY A 115 21.65 3.04 0.57
CA GLY A 115 21.64 3.08 -0.89
C GLY A 115 20.31 2.64 -1.50
N VAL A 116 20.35 2.25 -2.78
CA VAL A 116 19.16 1.88 -3.56
C VAL A 116 19.12 0.37 -3.78
N HIS A 117 18.02 -0.25 -3.35
CA HIS A 117 17.79 -1.69 -3.47
C HIS A 117 16.46 -2.00 -4.14
N ASN A 118 16.38 -3.17 -4.79
CA ASN A 118 15.10 -3.79 -5.10
C ASN A 118 14.61 -4.48 -3.83
N VAL A 119 13.39 -4.17 -3.44
CA VAL A 119 12.75 -4.72 -2.24
C VAL A 119 11.59 -5.58 -2.67
N ASP A 120 11.59 -6.84 -2.26
CA ASP A 120 10.47 -7.75 -2.42
C ASP A 120 9.85 -8.00 -1.04
N VAL A 121 8.51 -7.96 -0.98
CA VAL A 121 7.74 -8.13 0.26
C VAL A 121 6.63 -9.12 -0.01
N ASP A 122 6.51 -10.14 0.84
CA ASP A 122 5.33 -10.99 0.90
C ASP A 122 4.55 -10.69 2.18
N ALA A 123 3.25 -10.60 2.05
CA ALA A 123 2.37 -10.25 3.16
C ALA A 123 0.99 -10.91 3.03
N HIS A 124 0.42 -11.33 4.15
CA HIS A 124 -0.99 -11.68 4.25
C HIS A 124 -1.81 -10.43 4.48
N ALA A 125 -2.90 -10.26 3.70
CA ALA A 125 -3.76 -9.10 3.82
C ALA A 125 -5.24 -9.46 3.69
N TYR A 126 -6.06 -8.88 4.57
CA TYR A 126 -7.52 -9.00 4.52
C TYR A 126 -8.20 -7.81 5.20
N GLY A 127 -9.48 -7.63 4.91
CA GLY A 127 -10.33 -6.65 5.57
C GLY A 127 -11.56 -7.30 6.17
N ARG A 128 -11.91 -6.94 7.41
CA ARG A 128 -13.10 -7.42 8.11
C ARG A 128 -13.64 -6.40 9.10
N GLY A 129 -14.96 -6.19 9.09
CA GLY A 129 -15.62 -5.29 10.03
C GLY A 129 -15.11 -3.85 9.95
N GLY A 130 -14.83 -3.36 8.75
CA GLY A 130 -14.30 -2.02 8.52
C GLY A 130 -12.83 -1.82 8.93
N GLN A 131 -12.12 -2.90 9.25
CA GLN A 131 -10.69 -2.89 9.59
C GLN A 131 -9.90 -3.68 8.54
N GLY A 132 -8.77 -3.12 8.11
CA GLY A 132 -7.76 -3.80 7.31
C GLY A 132 -6.66 -4.35 8.21
N TYR A 133 -6.15 -5.52 7.85
CA TYR A 133 -5.07 -6.23 8.53
C TYR A 133 -4.03 -6.61 7.48
N VAL A 134 -2.77 -6.36 7.80
CA VAL A 134 -1.62 -6.79 7.00
C VAL A 134 -0.59 -7.34 7.95
N HIS A 135 -0.09 -8.52 7.63
CA HIS A 135 1.07 -9.15 8.27
C HIS A 135 2.14 -9.37 7.22
N VAL A 136 3.32 -8.81 7.44
CA VAL A 136 4.48 -8.99 6.56
C VAL A 136 5.15 -10.33 6.91
N ASP A 137 5.14 -11.25 5.96
CA ASP A 137 5.73 -12.59 6.12
C ASP A 137 7.23 -12.57 5.89
N SER A 138 7.67 -11.90 4.81
CA SER A 138 9.08 -11.80 4.44
C SER A 138 9.39 -10.49 3.72
N VAL A 139 10.64 -10.07 3.83
CA VAL A 139 11.22 -8.96 3.06
C VAL A 139 12.58 -9.39 2.54
N SER A 140 12.85 -9.16 1.24
CA SER A 140 14.15 -9.37 0.63
C SER A 140 14.71 -8.07 0.06
N LEU A 141 16.02 -7.90 0.12
CA LEU A 141 16.78 -6.83 -0.52
C LEU A 141 17.66 -7.45 -1.59
N ASP A 142 17.44 -7.08 -2.86
CA ASP A 142 18.14 -7.65 -4.03
C ASP A 142 18.17 -9.19 -4.03
N GLY A 143 17.05 -9.81 -3.61
CA GLY A 143 16.88 -11.26 -3.53
C GLY A 143 17.47 -11.93 -2.28
N VAL A 144 18.01 -11.15 -1.32
CA VAL A 144 18.51 -11.68 -0.04
C VAL A 144 17.49 -11.39 1.06
N GLU A 145 16.98 -12.43 1.69
CA GLU A 145 15.99 -12.31 2.76
C GLU A 145 16.56 -11.59 3.99
N VAL A 146 15.83 -10.60 4.47
CA VAL A 146 16.16 -9.84 5.69
C VAL A 146 15.65 -10.61 6.91
N PRO A 147 16.50 -10.96 7.88
CA PRO A 147 16.05 -11.62 9.09
C PRO A 147 15.00 -10.78 9.84
N ASN A 148 13.93 -11.39 10.34
CA ASN A 148 12.80 -10.70 10.97
C ASN A 148 13.22 -9.74 12.09
N PHE A 149 14.21 -10.13 12.93
CA PHE A 149 14.69 -9.25 14.00
C PHE A 149 15.37 -7.98 13.46
N VAL A 150 16.04 -8.05 12.30
CA VAL A 150 16.67 -6.89 11.64
C VAL A 150 15.60 -5.99 11.01
N LEU A 151 14.59 -6.62 10.38
CA LEU A 151 13.43 -5.90 9.87
C LEU A 151 12.67 -5.16 10.98
N GLN A 152 12.46 -5.82 12.13
CA GLN A 152 11.83 -5.21 13.30
C GLN A 152 12.61 -3.98 13.77
N LEU A 153 13.93 -4.08 13.90
CA LEU A 153 14.78 -2.93 14.27
C LEU A 153 14.67 -1.77 13.28
N PHE A 154 14.56 -2.09 11.97
CA PHE A 154 14.38 -1.07 10.94
C PHE A 154 13.02 -0.37 11.06
N VAL A 155 11.96 -1.14 11.24
CA VAL A 155 10.60 -0.62 11.40
C VAL A 155 10.50 0.29 12.61
N GLU A 156 10.95 -0.18 13.78
CA GLU A 156 10.95 0.58 15.05
C GLU A 156 11.75 1.89 14.93
N LYS A 157 12.89 1.85 14.24
CA LYS A 157 13.77 3.02 14.13
C LYS A 157 13.32 4.05 13.12
N TYR A 158 12.85 3.60 11.93
CA TYR A 158 12.66 4.49 10.78
C TYR A 158 11.21 4.66 10.35
N ILE A 159 10.34 3.67 10.61
CA ILE A 159 8.95 3.69 10.14
C ILE A 159 7.99 4.16 11.22
N GLU A 160 7.98 3.49 12.38
CA GLU A 160 7.04 3.76 13.48
C GLU A 160 7.08 5.20 14.00
N PRO A 161 8.24 5.87 14.14
CA PRO A 161 8.27 7.27 14.61
C PRO A 161 7.50 8.24 13.74
N ARG A 162 7.36 7.91 12.44
CA ARG A 162 6.62 8.71 11.47
C ARG A 162 5.21 8.15 11.22
N ASN A 163 5.03 6.86 11.43
CA ASN A 163 3.81 6.10 11.10
C ASN A 163 3.53 5.04 12.17
N PRO A 164 3.02 5.40 13.36
CA PRO A 164 2.93 4.52 14.52
C PRO A 164 1.99 3.31 14.36
N ASN A 165 1.20 3.26 13.27
CA ASN A 165 0.31 2.12 12.98
C ASN A 165 0.81 1.27 11.80
N ILE A 166 2.05 1.50 11.34
CA ILE A 166 2.68 0.75 10.24
C ILE A 166 3.86 -0.02 10.82
N GLY A 167 3.82 -1.33 10.66
CA GLY A 167 4.84 -2.25 11.15
C GLY A 167 4.75 -3.59 10.41
N ILE A 168 5.39 -4.61 10.95
CA ILE A 168 5.27 -5.99 10.48
C ILE A 168 3.80 -6.42 10.55
N ASP A 169 3.14 -6.10 11.68
CA ASP A 169 1.70 -6.22 11.86
C ASP A 169 1.06 -4.84 11.78
N SER A 170 0.23 -4.62 10.77
CA SER A 170 -0.46 -3.35 10.57
C SER A 170 -1.97 -3.53 10.66
N ARG A 171 -2.60 -2.61 11.38
CA ARG A 171 -4.06 -2.55 11.48
C ARG A 171 -4.53 -1.12 11.25
N PHE A 172 -5.54 -0.95 10.37
CA PHE A 172 -6.04 0.37 9.99
C PHE A 172 -7.53 0.30 9.64
N LYS A 173 -8.18 1.46 9.72
CA LYS A 173 -9.58 1.58 9.33
C LYS A 173 -9.69 1.61 7.79
N LEU A 174 -10.57 0.77 7.23
CA LEU A 174 -10.91 0.82 5.81
C LEU A 174 -11.73 2.09 5.50
N PRO A 175 -11.44 2.77 4.35
CA PRO A 175 -12.16 3.96 3.94
C PRO A 175 -13.55 3.64 3.38
N ASP A 176 -14.33 4.70 3.09
CA ASP A 176 -15.56 4.65 2.31
C ASP A 176 -16.55 3.57 2.72
N ARG A 177 -16.61 3.27 4.02
CA ARG A 177 -17.47 2.22 4.59
C ARG A 177 -17.24 0.84 3.99
N ILE A 178 -16.03 0.55 3.51
CA ILE A 178 -15.65 -0.81 3.15
C ILE A 178 -15.67 -1.65 4.43
N ASP A 179 -16.52 -2.67 4.46
CA ASP A 179 -16.67 -3.60 5.57
C ASP A 179 -15.69 -4.76 5.45
N SER A 180 -15.50 -5.25 4.23
CA SER A 180 -14.56 -6.35 3.98
C SER A 180 -13.73 -6.15 2.71
N ALA A 181 -12.51 -6.69 2.74
CA ALA A 181 -11.57 -6.75 1.62
C ALA A 181 -10.96 -8.15 1.57
N ALA A 182 -11.02 -8.79 0.43
CA ALA A 182 -10.46 -10.12 0.22
C ALA A 182 -9.49 -10.11 -0.96
N VAL A 183 -8.25 -10.55 -0.71
CA VAL A 183 -7.24 -10.76 -1.75
C VAL A 183 -7.51 -12.12 -2.39
N GLY A 184 -7.74 -12.13 -3.67
CA GLY A 184 -7.88 -13.33 -4.51
C GLY A 184 -6.74 -13.44 -5.51
N GLN A 185 -6.87 -14.39 -6.42
CA GLN A 185 -5.90 -14.56 -7.51
C GLN A 185 -5.99 -13.37 -8.47
N HIS A 186 -4.93 -12.56 -8.55
CA HIS A 186 -4.81 -11.35 -9.38
C HIS A 186 -5.95 -10.33 -9.22
N GLN A 187 -6.55 -10.26 -8.03
CA GLN A 187 -7.63 -9.31 -7.76
C GLN A 187 -7.85 -9.06 -6.27
N VAL A 188 -8.53 -7.96 -5.97
CA VAL A 188 -9.05 -7.65 -4.64
C VAL A 188 -10.55 -7.41 -4.75
N THR A 189 -11.33 -8.05 -3.88
CA THR A 189 -12.79 -7.88 -3.78
C THR A 189 -13.12 -7.04 -2.55
N LEU A 190 -13.88 -5.97 -2.75
CA LEU A 190 -14.28 -5.02 -1.71
C LEU A 190 -15.78 -5.04 -1.55
N ILE A 191 -16.28 -5.07 -0.30
CA ILE A 191 -17.70 -5.00 0.03
C ILE A 191 -17.91 -3.85 1.02
N GLN A 192 -18.89 -3.00 0.73
CA GLN A 192 -19.31 -1.89 1.59
C GLN A 192 -20.56 -2.25 2.40
N LYS A 193 -20.75 -1.55 3.54
CA LYS A 193 -21.91 -1.81 4.43
C LYS A 193 -22.39 -0.54 5.14
#